data_cc65bb8107f94565eaad6c153d8f15bc
#
_entry.id   cc65bb8107f94565eaad6c153d8f15bc
#
_cell.length_a   1.000
_cell.length_b   1.000
_cell.length_c   1.000
_cell.angle_alpha   90.00
_cell.angle_beta   90.00
_cell.angle_gamma   90.00
#
_symmetry.space_group_name_H-M   'P 1'
#
loop_
_entity.id
_entity.type
_entity.pdbx_description
1 polymer ?
#
loop_
_entity_poly.entity_id
_entity_poly.type
_entity_poly.pdbx_seq_one_letter_code
_entity_poly.pdbx_strand_id
1 'polypeptide(L)'
;SRSVAGAGTGGTITGAGRYLKEVSGGSVQVIAADPEGSVYSGGTGRPYLVEGVGEDFWPTTYDASIPDEVIAISDKDSFEMTRRLAREEGLLVGGSCGMAVVAGLQVAAAAGPDAIVVVLLPDSGRGYLSKVFNDEWLSRYGFLQSDSERTVGDVLLGKSGALPLFVHTHPTETVRDAIDILREFGVSQMPVVRAEPPVMVAEVVGSVVERDLLDDLFNGRAQLADKVDAHMSAALPMVGAGEPVAAAIEALQSADAVVVVDDGKPSGVITRQDLLGYLSR
;
A
#
# COMPACT_ATOMS: atom_id res chain seq x y z
N SER A 1 12.22 -29.50 10.55
CA SER A 1 12.65 -28.55 9.50
C SER A 1 11.46 -27.82 8.90
N ARG A 2 11.71 -26.64 8.31
CA ARG A 2 10.66 -25.79 7.73
C ARG A 2 11.09 -25.28 6.36
N SER A 3 10.14 -25.19 5.43
CA SER A 3 10.33 -24.59 4.10
C SER A 3 9.42 -23.38 3.98
N VAL A 4 9.98 -22.22 3.65
CA VAL A 4 9.29 -20.94 3.53
C VAL A 4 9.40 -20.42 2.10
N ALA A 5 8.29 -20.05 1.49
CA ALA A 5 8.27 -19.43 0.17
C ALA A 5 7.12 -18.44 0.05
N GLY A 6 7.29 -17.42 -0.80
CA GLY A 6 6.20 -16.55 -1.19
C GLY A 6 5.15 -17.31 -1.99
N ALA A 7 3.88 -17.04 -1.73
CA ALA A 7 2.76 -17.61 -2.46
C ALA A 7 2.24 -16.60 -3.51
N GLY A 8 2.47 -16.87 -4.80
CA GLY A 8 1.80 -16.23 -5.92
C GLY A 8 0.74 -17.18 -6.47
N THR A 9 0.80 -17.56 -7.75
CA THR A 9 -0.14 -18.52 -8.35
C THR A 9 -0.20 -19.90 -7.67
N GLY A 10 0.65 -20.16 -6.69
CA GLY A 10 0.65 -21.37 -5.87
C GLY A 10 1.45 -22.53 -6.42
N GLY A 11 1.96 -22.48 -7.65
CA GLY A 11 2.67 -23.59 -8.26
C GLY A 11 3.89 -24.07 -7.46
N THR A 12 4.72 -23.13 -7.00
CA THR A 12 5.92 -23.44 -6.21
C THR A 12 5.56 -24.00 -4.84
N ILE A 13 4.72 -23.28 -4.07
CA ILE A 13 4.37 -23.68 -2.70
C ILE A 13 3.65 -25.04 -2.69
N THR A 14 2.74 -25.26 -3.64
CA THR A 14 2.01 -26.53 -3.77
C THR A 14 2.92 -27.66 -4.22
N GLY A 15 3.68 -27.46 -5.31
CA GLY A 15 4.51 -28.53 -5.90
C GLY A 15 5.66 -28.94 -4.98
N ALA A 16 6.46 -27.98 -4.56
CA ALA A 16 7.60 -28.25 -3.65
C ALA A 16 7.10 -28.71 -2.28
N GLY A 17 6.05 -28.08 -1.74
CA GLY A 17 5.50 -28.45 -0.44
C GLY A 17 4.96 -29.88 -0.41
N ARG A 18 4.22 -30.30 -1.45
CA ARG A 18 3.73 -31.67 -1.58
C ARG A 18 4.88 -32.67 -1.57
N TYR A 19 5.89 -32.44 -2.40
CA TYR A 19 7.07 -33.31 -2.47
C TYR A 19 7.82 -33.38 -1.13
N LEU A 20 8.06 -32.24 -0.49
CA LEU A 20 8.76 -32.19 0.80
C LEU A 20 7.99 -32.94 1.91
N LYS A 21 6.67 -32.82 1.95
CA LYS A 21 5.82 -33.57 2.88
C LYS A 21 5.87 -35.08 2.61
N GLU A 22 5.81 -35.48 1.33
CA GLU A 22 5.90 -36.88 0.94
C GLU A 22 7.21 -37.51 1.36
N VAL A 23 8.35 -36.94 0.98
CA VAL A 23 9.68 -37.54 1.25
C VAL A 23 10.08 -37.47 2.72
N SER A 24 9.50 -36.56 3.50
CA SER A 24 9.77 -36.42 4.93
C SER A 24 8.78 -37.18 5.83
N GLY A 25 7.80 -37.87 5.25
CA GLY A 25 6.72 -38.47 6.02
C GLY A 25 5.89 -37.45 6.82
N GLY A 26 5.73 -36.23 6.28
CA GLY A 26 4.99 -35.13 6.90
C GLY A 26 5.76 -34.34 7.96
N SER A 27 7.05 -34.60 8.17
CA SER A 27 7.85 -33.93 9.21
C SER A 27 8.32 -32.51 8.85
N VAL A 28 8.36 -32.17 7.55
CA VAL A 28 8.67 -30.81 7.08
C VAL A 28 7.39 -29.97 7.09
N GLN A 29 7.45 -28.84 7.80
CA GLN A 29 6.40 -27.83 7.76
C GLN A 29 6.61 -26.92 6.54
N VAL A 30 5.54 -26.60 5.85
CA VAL A 30 5.49 -25.72 4.67
C VAL A 30 4.80 -24.42 5.04
N ILE A 31 5.51 -23.31 4.91
CA ILE A 31 5.03 -21.99 5.30
C ILE A 31 4.89 -21.13 4.05
N ALA A 32 3.72 -20.58 3.84
CA ALA A 32 3.46 -19.59 2.80
C ALA A 32 3.62 -18.17 3.36
N ALA A 33 4.53 -17.39 2.80
CA ALA A 33 4.58 -15.95 3.04
C ALA A 33 3.65 -15.26 2.05
N ASP A 34 2.82 -14.35 2.53
CA ASP A 34 1.75 -13.72 1.76
C ASP A 34 1.69 -12.22 2.08
N PRO A 35 1.47 -11.32 1.11
CA PRO A 35 1.31 -9.91 1.42
C PRO A 35 -0.02 -9.63 2.12
N GLU A 36 -0.04 -8.68 3.04
CA GLU A 36 -1.27 -8.19 3.64
C GLU A 36 -2.25 -7.72 2.54
N GLY A 37 -3.50 -8.18 2.62
CA GLY A 37 -4.54 -7.87 1.63
C GLY A 37 -4.84 -9.00 0.66
N SER A 38 -3.91 -9.94 0.45
CA SER A 38 -4.12 -11.13 -0.36
C SER A 38 -5.16 -12.09 0.25
N VAL A 39 -5.81 -12.89 -0.60
CA VAL A 39 -6.83 -13.86 -0.15
C VAL A 39 -6.25 -15.02 0.67
N TYR A 40 -4.97 -15.37 0.51
CA TYR A 40 -4.37 -16.53 1.19
C TYR A 40 -4.27 -16.36 2.69
N SER A 41 -3.95 -15.15 3.15
CA SER A 41 -3.87 -14.80 4.59
C SER A 41 -5.19 -14.31 5.18
N GLY A 42 -6.29 -14.45 4.45
CA GLY A 42 -7.64 -14.06 4.91
C GLY A 42 -8.02 -12.63 4.52
N GLY A 43 -7.24 -11.97 3.67
CA GLY A 43 -7.60 -10.70 3.07
C GLY A 43 -8.72 -10.83 2.02
N THR A 44 -9.18 -9.70 1.51
CA THR A 44 -10.29 -9.61 0.54
C THR A 44 -9.82 -9.35 -0.89
N GLY A 45 -8.54 -9.62 -1.21
CA GLY A 45 -7.95 -9.33 -2.52
C GLY A 45 -7.67 -7.83 -2.72
N ARG A 46 -7.29 -7.12 -1.66
CA ARG A 46 -6.94 -5.70 -1.73
C ARG A 46 -5.51 -5.52 -2.23
N PRO A 47 -5.23 -4.40 -2.95
CA PRO A 47 -3.92 -4.16 -3.52
C PRO A 47 -2.83 -4.00 -2.44
N TYR A 48 -1.63 -4.40 -2.80
CA TYR A 48 -0.36 -4.25 -2.08
C TYR A 48 0.71 -3.87 -3.11
N LEU A 49 1.92 -3.51 -2.66
CA LEU A 49 2.99 -3.01 -3.52
C LEU A 49 4.09 -4.06 -3.78
N VAL A 50 4.17 -5.10 -2.96
CA VAL A 50 5.06 -6.25 -3.21
C VAL A 50 4.59 -6.99 -4.46
N GLU A 51 5.51 -7.24 -5.40
CA GLU A 51 5.21 -7.84 -6.69
C GLU A 51 5.52 -9.34 -6.72
N GLY A 52 4.76 -10.09 -7.53
CA GLY A 52 5.00 -11.51 -7.82
C GLY A 52 4.51 -12.48 -6.77
N VAL A 53 3.76 -12.01 -5.79
CA VAL A 53 3.17 -12.79 -4.69
C VAL A 53 1.78 -12.27 -4.36
N GLY A 54 1.00 -13.07 -3.63
CA GLY A 54 -0.39 -12.77 -3.29
C GLY A 54 -1.31 -12.87 -4.50
N GLU A 55 -2.61 -12.95 -4.22
CA GLU A 55 -3.66 -12.99 -5.25
C GLU A 55 -4.94 -12.35 -4.69
N ASP A 56 -5.80 -11.90 -5.59
CA ASP A 56 -7.15 -11.42 -5.30
C ASP A 56 -8.24 -12.49 -5.53
N PHE A 57 -7.83 -13.67 -5.97
CA PHE A 57 -8.67 -14.86 -6.17
C PHE A 57 -7.90 -16.13 -5.80
N TRP A 58 -8.56 -17.29 -5.81
CA TRP A 58 -7.94 -18.59 -5.54
C TRP A 58 -7.54 -19.28 -6.84
N PRO A 59 -6.23 -19.29 -7.22
CA PRO A 59 -5.77 -20.00 -8.40
C PRO A 59 -5.95 -21.50 -8.28
N THR A 60 -6.27 -22.17 -9.38
CA THR A 60 -6.42 -23.64 -9.42
C THR A 60 -5.12 -24.42 -9.16
N THR A 61 -3.98 -23.75 -9.28
CA THR A 61 -2.65 -24.30 -8.98
C THR A 61 -2.27 -24.25 -7.52
N TYR A 62 -3.02 -23.49 -6.70
CA TYR A 62 -2.81 -23.38 -5.25
C TYR A 62 -3.66 -24.43 -4.53
N ASP A 63 -2.99 -25.33 -3.82
CA ASP A 63 -3.65 -26.32 -2.96
C ASP A 63 -3.53 -25.86 -1.48
N ALA A 64 -4.62 -25.33 -0.94
CA ALA A 64 -4.68 -24.79 0.43
C ALA A 64 -4.40 -25.83 1.52
N SER A 65 -4.39 -27.13 1.20
CA SER A 65 -4.06 -28.20 2.16
C SER A 65 -2.55 -28.41 2.33
N ILE A 66 -1.73 -27.80 1.48
CA ILE A 66 -0.27 -28.01 1.49
C ILE A 66 0.44 -27.11 2.50
N PRO A 67 0.22 -25.78 2.56
CA PRO A 67 0.81 -24.96 3.60
C PRO A 67 0.26 -25.34 4.98
N ASP A 68 1.16 -25.49 5.95
CA ASP A 68 0.79 -25.69 7.36
C ASP A 68 0.44 -24.35 8.02
N GLU A 69 0.99 -23.26 7.48
CA GLU A 69 0.77 -21.91 7.96
C GLU A 69 0.88 -20.92 6.80
N VAL A 70 0.08 -19.86 6.84
CA VAL A 70 0.17 -18.69 5.94
C VAL A 70 0.43 -17.47 6.82
N ILE A 71 1.51 -16.74 6.54
CA ILE A 71 1.93 -15.59 7.33
C ILE A 71 1.78 -14.33 6.48
N ALA A 72 0.90 -13.42 6.92
CA ALA A 72 0.73 -12.11 6.30
C ALA A 72 1.89 -11.19 6.68
N ILE A 73 2.51 -10.54 5.69
CA ILE A 73 3.63 -9.60 5.86
C ILE A 73 3.29 -8.28 5.17
N SER A 74 3.57 -7.17 5.84
CA SER A 74 3.34 -5.84 5.29
C SER A 74 4.32 -5.50 4.15
N ASP A 75 3.92 -4.57 3.27
CA ASP A 75 4.82 -4.00 2.24
C ASP A 75 6.06 -3.37 2.88
N LYS A 76 5.88 -2.65 3.98
CA LYS A 76 6.97 -2.00 4.73
C LYS A 76 8.03 -2.99 5.18
N ASP A 77 7.63 -4.02 5.91
CA ASP A 77 8.55 -5.04 6.41
C ASP A 77 9.25 -5.76 5.26
N SER A 78 8.52 -6.02 4.18
CA SER A 78 9.04 -6.67 2.97
C SER A 78 10.13 -5.83 2.31
N PHE A 79 9.91 -4.52 2.10
CA PHE A 79 10.86 -3.63 1.45
C PHE A 79 12.07 -3.30 2.35
N GLU A 80 11.84 -3.10 3.64
CA GLU A 80 12.91 -2.90 4.60
C GLU A 80 13.86 -4.12 4.64
N MET A 81 13.31 -5.33 4.74
CA MET A 81 14.09 -6.56 4.73
C MET A 81 14.82 -6.76 3.39
N THR A 82 14.20 -6.48 2.27
CA THR A 82 14.84 -6.56 0.93
C THR A 82 16.09 -5.68 0.88
N ARG A 83 16.02 -4.46 1.38
CA ARG A 83 17.15 -3.54 1.43
C ARG A 83 18.22 -3.98 2.43
N ARG A 84 17.84 -4.55 3.56
CA ARG A 84 18.77 -5.14 4.54
C ARG A 84 19.52 -6.30 3.95
N LEU A 85 18.86 -7.23 3.24
CA LEU A 85 19.50 -8.36 2.57
C LEU A 85 20.59 -7.88 1.58
N ALA A 86 20.31 -6.81 0.81
CA ALA A 86 21.31 -6.27 -0.10
C ALA A 86 22.50 -5.65 0.63
N ARG A 87 22.29 -4.92 1.72
CA ARG A 87 23.35 -4.20 2.46
C ARG A 87 24.13 -5.09 3.41
N GLU A 88 23.45 -6.01 4.11
CA GLU A 88 24.03 -6.79 5.21
C GLU A 88 24.54 -8.15 4.71
N GLU A 89 23.88 -8.76 3.72
CA GLU A 89 24.20 -10.10 3.23
C GLU A 89 24.71 -10.13 1.77
N GLY A 90 24.70 -8.98 1.07
CA GLY A 90 25.10 -8.92 -0.34
C GLY A 90 24.10 -9.59 -1.31
N LEU A 91 22.86 -9.84 -0.87
CA LEU A 91 21.83 -10.50 -1.64
C LEU A 91 20.92 -9.45 -2.29
N LEU A 92 21.14 -9.19 -3.58
CA LEU A 92 20.29 -8.30 -4.37
C LEU A 92 19.08 -9.08 -4.92
N VAL A 93 17.98 -9.05 -4.20
CA VAL A 93 16.74 -9.82 -4.45
C VAL A 93 15.52 -8.91 -4.54
N GLY A 94 14.36 -9.41 -4.99
CA GLY A 94 13.11 -8.65 -5.07
C GLY A 94 12.37 -8.50 -3.74
N GLY A 95 11.29 -7.70 -3.75
CA GLY A 95 10.47 -7.41 -2.56
C GLY A 95 9.83 -8.67 -1.95
N SER A 96 9.38 -9.60 -2.78
CA SER A 96 8.83 -10.88 -2.33
C SER A 96 9.84 -11.78 -1.61
N CYS A 97 11.13 -11.63 -1.93
CA CYS A 97 12.20 -12.32 -1.21
C CYS A 97 12.37 -11.75 0.21
N GLY A 98 12.33 -10.42 0.35
CA GLY A 98 12.32 -9.78 1.67
C GLY A 98 11.14 -10.23 2.52
N MET A 99 9.95 -10.27 1.93
CA MET A 99 8.73 -10.81 2.55
C MET A 99 8.94 -12.25 3.05
N ALA A 100 9.46 -13.13 2.19
CA ALA A 100 9.72 -14.53 2.56
C ALA A 100 10.75 -14.65 3.69
N VAL A 101 11.78 -13.77 3.72
CA VAL A 101 12.77 -13.75 4.81
C VAL A 101 12.16 -13.27 6.12
N VAL A 102 11.29 -12.25 6.11
CA VAL A 102 10.57 -11.82 7.32
C VAL A 102 9.78 -12.99 7.91
N ALA A 103 8.97 -13.67 7.09
CA ALA A 103 8.24 -14.87 7.51
C ALA A 103 9.21 -15.97 8.03
N GLY A 104 10.31 -16.19 7.32
CA GLY A 104 11.34 -17.16 7.70
C GLY A 104 11.97 -16.87 9.05
N LEU A 105 12.25 -15.61 9.36
CA LEU A 105 12.79 -15.18 10.65
C LEU A 105 11.78 -15.37 11.79
N GLN A 106 10.49 -15.06 11.57
CA GLN A 106 9.43 -15.31 12.55
C GLN A 106 9.33 -16.81 12.88
N VAL A 107 9.35 -17.64 11.85
CA VAL A 107 9.30 -19.10 11.96
C VAL A 107 10.58 -19.64 12.66
N ALA A 108 11.74 -19.09 12.33
CA ALA A 108 13.01 -19.49 12.96
C ALA A 108 13.06 -19.14 14.44
N ALA A 109 12.56 -17.96 14.82
CA ALA A 109 12.52 -17.53 16.22
C ALA A 109 11.65 -18.45 17.10
N ALA A 110 10.61 -19.04 16.53
CA ALA A 110 9.74 -20.01 17.21
C ALA A 110 10.25 -21.46 17.13
N ALA A 111 11.36 -21.70 16.43
CA ALA A 111 11.93 -23.04 16.23
C ALA A 111 12.96 -23.38 17.28
N GLY A 112 13.17 -24.68 17.54
CA GLY A 112 14.27 -25.15 18.38
C GLY A 112 15.65 -24.98 17.71
N PRO A 113 16.74 -25.04 18.48
CA PRO A 113 18.10 -24.75 18.00
C PRO A 113 18.59 -25.68 16.87
N ASP A 114 18.03 -26.88 16.76
CA ASP A 114 18.39 -27.87 15.73
C ASP A 114 17.50 -27.76 14.48
N ALA A 115 16.60 -26.79 14.41
CA ALA A 115 15.70 -26.64 13.29
C ALA A 115 16.44 -26.06 12.08
N ILE A 116 16.17 -26.64 10.91
CA ILE A 116 16.60 -26.08 9.62
C ILE A 116 15.42 -25.35 9.02
N VAL A 117 15.60 -24.05 8.75
CA VAL A 117 14.61 -23.22 8.04
C VAL A 117 15.19 -22.84 6.68
N VAL A 118 14.57 -23.28 5.61
CA VAL A 118 14.94 -22.95 4.23
C VAL A 118 13.98 -21.93 3.67
N VAL A 119 14.51 -20.80 3.21
CA VAL A 119 13.73 -19.73 2.61
C VAL A 119 14.06 -19.63 1.13
N LEU A 120 13.04 -19.72 0.26
CA LEU A 120 13.21 -19.60 -1.18
C LEU A 120 13.21 -18.12 -1.58
N LEU A 121 14.26 -17.70 -2.29
CA LEU A 121 14.43 -16.35 -2.85
C LEU A 121 14.47 -16.46 -4.38
N PRO A 122 13.31 -16.35 -5.07
CA PRO A 122 13.18 -16.81 -6.46
C PRO A 122 13.69 -15.84 -7.51
N ASP A 123 13.89 -14.56 -7.19
CA ASP A 123 14.18 -13.53 -8.18
C ASP A 123 15.34 -12.60 -7.81
N SER A 124 15.73 -11.76 -8.76
CA SER A 124 16.79 -10.78 -8.62
C SER A 124 16.24 -9.37 -8.44
N GLY A 125 16.86 -8.58 -7.58
CA GLY A 125 16.54 -7.17 -7.35
C GLY A 125 16.73 -6.24 -8.56
N ARG A 126 17.35 -6.72 -9.66
CA ARG A 126 17.59 -5.90 -10.87
C ARG A 126 16.31 -5.29 -11.47
N GLY A 127 15.20 -6.01 -11.41
CA GLY A 127 13.89 -5.54 -11.90
C GLY A 127 13.27 -4.45 -11.02
N TYR A 128 13.81 -4.21 -9.82
CA TYR A 128 13.22 -3.36 -8.79
C TYR A 128 14.09 -2.15 -8.40
N LEU A 129 15.12 -1.83 -9.21
CA LEU A 129 16.03 -0.71 -8.93
C LEU A 129 15.32 0.65 -8.92
N SER A 130 14.24 0.80 -9.68
CA SER A 130 13.41 2.01 -9.71
C SER A 130 12.28 2.04 -8.66
N LYS A 131 12.17 1.00 -7.82
CA LYS A 131 11.13 0.83 -6.79
C LYS A 131 11.77 0.63 -5.42
N VAL A 132 11.81 -0.60 -4.89
CA VAL A 132 12.31 -0.91 -3.53
C VAL A 132 13.76 -0.45 -3.27
N PHE A 133 14.58 -0.26 -4.30
CA PHE A 133 15.94 0.28 -4.19
C PHE A 133 16.07 1.76 -4.54
N ASN A 134 14.97 2.46 -4.81
CA ASN A 134 14.91 3.89 -5.08
C ASN A 134 14.33 4.63 -3.88
N ASP A 135 15.13 5.51 -3.26
CA ASP A 135 14.72 6.25 -2.06
C ASP A 135 13.57 7.23 -2.36
N GLU A 136 13.56 7.86 -3.56
CA GLU A 136 12.45 8.75 -3.95
C GLU A 136 11.13 7.98 -4.04
N TRP A 137 11.16 6.78 -4.63
CA TRP A 137 9.97 5.93 -4.70
C TRP A 137 9.48 5.54 -3.30
N LEU A 138 10.38 5.09 -2.43
CA LEU A 138 10.02 4.71 -1.05
C LEU A 138 9.52 5.89 -0.23
N SER A 139 10.14 7.07 -0.37
CA SER A 139 9.70 8.28 0.31
C SER A 139 8.29 8.69 -0.12
N ARG A 140 8.02 8.68 -1.43
CA ARG A 140 6.70 9.01 -1.99
C ARG A 140 5.58 8.12 -1.45
N TYR A 141 5.88 6.83 -1.23
CA TYR A 141 4.92 5.88 -0.65
C TYR A 141 4.96 5.82 0.88
N GLY A 142 5.72 6.68 1.53
CA GLY A 142 5.76 6.80 3.00
C GLY A 142 6.57 5.72 3.72
N PHE A 143 7.41 4.96 3.00
CA PHE A 143 8.25 3.92 3.60
C PHE A 143 9.60 4.42 4.14
N LEU A 144 10.00 5.65 3.79
CA LEU A 144 11.18 6.29 4.34
C LEU A 144 10.83 7.57 5.08
N GLN A 145 11.54 7.80 6.19
CA GLN A 145 11.51 9.05 6.92
C GLN A 145 12.71 9.89 6.51
N SER A 146 12.51 11.18 6.29
CA SER A 146 13.59 12.13 6.05
C SER A 146 14.20 12.58 7.38
N ASP A 147 15.48 12.93 7.37
CA ASP A 147 16.15 13.59 8.52
C ASP A 147 15.74 15.07 8.68
N SER A 148 14.74 15.53 7.93
CA SER A 148 14.24 16.90 8.01
C SER A 148 13.54 17.15 9.35
N GLU A 149 13.81 18.31 9.95
CA GLU A 149 13.11 18.74 11.18
C GLU A 149 11.61 18.98 10.98
N ARG A 150 11.15 19.11 9.73
CA ARG A 150 9.75 19.37 9.37
C ARG A 150 9.34 18.50 8.18
N THR A 151 8.42 17.60 8.43
CA THR A 151 7.90 16.67 7.44
C THR A 151 6.48 17.03 7.01
N VAL A 152 6.04 16.43 5.90
CA VAL A 152 4.65 16.54 5.42
C VAL A 152 3.67 15.98 6.45
N GLY A 153 4.05 14.91 7.15
CA GLY A 153 3.27 14.34 8.25
C GLY A 153 3.03 15.33 9.40
N ASP A 154 4.03 16.17 9.73
CA ASP A 154 3.87 17.20 10.76
C ASP A 154 2.83 18.26 10.35
N VAL A 155 2.77 18.61 9.07
CA VAL A 155 1.74 19.51 8.53
C VAL A 155 0.35 18.90 8.70
N LEU A 156 0.20 17.60 8.33
CA LEU A 156 -1.06 16.89 8.46
C LEU A 156 -1.51 16.80 9.92
N LEU A 157 -0.62 16.41 10.84
CA LEU A 157 -0.91 16.36 12.28
C LEU A 157 -1.19 17.74 12.86
N GLY A 158 -0.62 18.77 12.28
CA GLY A 158 -0.86 20.17 12.65
C GLY A 158 -2.20 20.74 12.19
N LYS A 159 -2.99 20.02 11.37
CA LYS A 159 -4.34 20.48 10.99
C LYS A 159 -5.20 20.65 12.24
N SER A 160 -5.62 21.87 12.47
CA SER A 160 -6.53 22.18 13.56
C SER A 160 -7.97 21.93 13.11
N GLY A 161 -8.69 21.04 13.80
CA GLY A 161 -10.12 20.81 13.56
C GLY A 161 -10.57 19.41 13.93
N ALA A 162 -11.88 19.25 14.13
CA ALA A 162 -12.54 17.98 14.40
C ALA A 162 -12.82 17.16 13.12
N LEU A 163 -12.22 17.55 11.98
CA LEU A 163 -12.47 16.89 10.68
C LEU A 163 -11.66 15.61 10.56
N PRO A 164 -12.21 14.59 9.91
CA PRO A 164 -11.42 13.43 9.49
C PRO A 164 -10.23 13.88 8.64
N LEU A 165 -9.06 13.29 8.88
CA LEU A 165 -7.85 13.61 8.10
C LEU A 165 -8.00 13.23 6.61
N PHE A 166 -8.82 12.21 6.33
CA PHE A 166 -9.04 11.68 4.99
C PHE A 166 -10.54 11.66 4.64
N VAL A 167 -11.06 12.81 4.19
CA VAL A 167 -12.40 12.93 3.60
C VAL A 167 -12.35 12.42 2.17
N HIS A 168 -13.27 11.54 1.77
CA HIS A 168 -13.29 10.89 0.46
C HIS A 168 -14.72 10.59 0.00
N THR A 169 -14.87 10.18 -1.26
CA THR A 169 -16.11 9.67 -1.87
C THR A 169 -15.79 8.43 -2.71
N HIS A 170 -16.84 7.75 -3.18
CA HIS A 170 -16.70 6.53 -3.98
C HIS A 170 -17.16 6.74 -5.43
N PRO A 171 -16.60 6.01 -6.43
CA PRO A 171 -17.00 6.11 -7.83
C PRO A 171 -18.50 5.84 -8.03
N THR A 172 -19.08 4.99 -7.19
CA THR A 172 -20.48 4.54 -7.27
C THR A 172 -21.47 5.47 -6.56
N GLU A 173 -21.01 6.45 -5.81
CA GLU A 173 -21.85 7.50 -5.20
C GLU A 173 -22.35 8.48 -6.26
N THR A 174 -23.36 9.28 -5.92
CA THR A 174 -23.89 10.28 -6.82
C THR A 174 -23.17 11.62 -6.69
N VAL A 175 -23.26 12.46 -7.71
CA VAL A 175 -22.78 13.86 -7.64
C VAL A 175 -23.42 14.60 -6.45
N ARG A 176 -24.68 14.30 -6.12
CA ARG A 176 -25.35 14.85 -4.93
C ARG A 176 -24.64 14.43 -3.65
N ASP A 177 -24.36 13.12 -3.48
CA ASP A 177 -23.69 12.60 -2.29
C ASP A 177 -22.31 13.25 -2.13
N ALA A 178 -21.56 13.39 -3.22
CA ALA A 178 -20.25 14.05 -3.22
C ALA A 178 -20.35 15.53 -2.79
N ILE A 179 -21.35 16.26 -3.28
CA ILE A 179 -21.60 17.66 -2.88
C ILE A 179 -21.96 17.75 -1.40
N ASP A 180 -22.78 16.83 -0.90
CA ASP A 180 -23.18 16.81 0.51
C ASP A 180 -21.96 16.54 1.42
N ILE A 181 -21.05 15.63 1.03
CA ILE A 181 -19.78 15.39 1.73
C ILE A 181 -18.90 16.65 1.73
N LEU A 182 -18.67 17.28 0.55
CA LEU A 182 -17.87 18.51 0.47
C LEU A 182 -18.40 19.59 1.42
N ARG A 183 -19.72 19.75 1.49
CA ARG A 183 -20.39 20.76 2.35
C ARG A 183 -20.32 20.38 3.84
N GLU A 184 -20.57 19.11 4.17
CA GLU A 184 -20.55 18.64 5.56
C GLU A 184 -19.17 18.84 6.18
N PHE A 185 -18.13 18.50 5.45
CA PHE A 185 -16.75 18.61 5.93
C PHE A 185 -16.08 19.96 5.59
N GLY A 186 -16.75 20.85 4.84
CA GLY A 186 -16.21 22.17 4.50
C GLY A 186 -14.92 22.08 3.67
N VAL A 187 -14.79 21.07 2.81
CA VAL A 187 -13.65 20.88 1.90
C VAL A 187 -14.04 21.21 0.47
N SER A 188 -13.12 21.75 -0.32
CA SER A 188 -13.34 22.10 -1.73
C SER A 188 -12.95 20.99 -2.70
N GLN A 189 -12.34 19.94 -2.21
CA GLN A 189 -11.90 18.79 -3.01
C GLN A 189 -11.62 17.58 -2.11
N MET A 190 -11.80 16.39 -2.69
CA MET A 190 -11.56 15.13 -1.98
C MET A 190 -11.16 14.03 -2.96
N PRO A 191 -10.36 13.05 -2.52
CA PRO A 191 -10.06 11.84 -3.28
C PRO A 191 -11.31 10.99 -3.54
N VAL A 192 -11.29 10.28 -4.68
CA VAL A 192 -12.25 9.23 -5.01
C VAL A 192 -11.56 7.89 -4.81
N VAL A 193 -12.11 7.03 -3.95
CA VAL A 193 -11.53 5.74 -3.59
C VAL A 193 -12.46 4.57 -3.88
N ARG A 194 -11.90 3.43 -4.26
CA ARG A 194 -12.70 2.24 -4.65
C ARG A 194 -13.21 1.43 -3.47
N ALA A 195 -12.64 1.58 -2.30
CA ALA A 195 -12.98 0.76 -1.14
C ALA A 195 -13.04 1.60 0.14
N GLU A 196 -13.70 1.06 1.15
CA GLU A 196 -13.73 1.64 2.49
C GLU A 196 -12.35 1.58 3.16
N PRO A 197 -12.02 2.53 4.05
CA PRO A 197 -10.80 2.48 4.83
C PRO A 197 -10.65 1.18 5.65
N PRO A 198 -9.41 0.71 5.81
CA PRO A 198 -8.14 1.29 5.37
C PRO A 198 -7.92 1.17 3.87
N VAL A 199 -7.62 2.29 3.19
CA VAL A 199 -7.44 2.38 1.74
C VAL A 199 -5.96 2.22 1.38
N MET A 200 -5.65 1.50 0.31
CA MET A 200 -4.31 1.48 -0.29
C MET A 200 -4.19 2.56 -1.37
N VAL A 201 -2.97 3.05 -1.63
CA VAL A 201 -2.77 4.11 -2.64
C VAL A 201 -3.31 3.73 -4.03
N ALA A 202 -3.23 2.46 -4.42
CA ALA A 202 -3.75 1.98 -5.70
C ALA A 202 -5.29 2.02 -5.82
N GLU A 203 -5.99 2.23 -4.70
CA GLU A 203 -7.44 2.38 -4.65
C GLU A 203 -7.89 3.83 -4.79
N VAL A 204 -6.98 4.80 -4.77
CA VAL A 204 -7.27 6.21 -5.08
C VAL A 204 -7.31 6.36 -6.58
N VAL A 205 -8.51 6.50 -7.14
CA VAL A 205 -8.75 6.42 -8.60
C VAL A 205 -9.04 7.77 -9.25
N GLY A 206 -9.30 8.81 -8.46
CA GLY A 206 -9.62 10.13 -8.96
C GLY A 206 -9.72 11.15 -7.86
N SER A 207 -10.26 12.31 -8.21
CA SER A 207 -10.61 13.38 -7.27
C SER A 207 -11.90 14.07 -7.70
N VAL A 208 -12.61 14.63 -6.74
CA VAL A 208 -13.74 15.54 -6.95
C VAL A 208 -13.32 16.92 -6.51
N VAL A 209 -13.56 17.92 -7.36
CA VAL A 209 -13.30 19.33 -7.10
C VAL A 209 -14.61 20.10 -7.18
N GLU A 210 -14.93 20.85 -6.13
CA GLU A 210 -16.19 21.64 -6.02
C GLU A 210 -16.41 22.53 -7.22
N ARG A 211 -15.38 23.25 -7.66
CA ARG A 211 -15.45 24.15 -8.82
C ARG A 211 -15.82 23.42 -10.09
N ASP A 212 -15.24 22.26 -10.34
CA ASP A 212 -15.44 21.51 -11.59
C ASP A 212 -16.86 20.91 -11.61
N LEU A 213 -17.36 20.40 -10.48
CA LEU A 213 -18.74 19.95 -10.33
C LEU A 213 -19.75 21.09 -10.55
N LEU A 214 -19.45 22.29 -10.00
CA LEU A 214 -20.30 23.47 -10.20
C LEU A 214 -20.40 23.84 -11.67
N ASP A 215 -19.24 23.87 -12.38
CA ASP A 215 -19.19 24.17 -13.80
C ASP A 215 -19.94 23.12 -14.64
N ASP A 216 -19.82 21.85 -14.30
CA ASP A 216 -20.51 20.77 -15.01
C ASP A 216 -22.02 20.82 -14.80
N LEU A 217 -22.49 21.06 -13.58
CA LEU A 217 -23.90 21.20 -13.27
C LEU A 217 -24.50 22.43 -13.94
N PHE A 218 -23.81 23.58 -13.88
CA PHE A 218 -24.28 24.83 -14.47
C PHE A 218 -24.40 24.77 -16.01
N ASN A 219 -23.45 24.08 -16.65
CA ASN A 219 -23.45 23.90 -18.11
C ASN A 219 -24.26 22.68 -18.57
N GLY A 220 -24.95 21.98 -17.68
CA GLY A 220 -25.78 20.82 -18.01
C GLY A 220 -24.99 19.59 -18.46
N ARG A 221 -23.68 19.53 -18.16
CA ARG A 221 -22.81 18.36 -18.43
C ARG A 221 -22.94 17.28 -17.35
N ALA A 222 -23.39 17.65 -16.15
CA ALA A 222 -23.67 16.73 -15.05
C ALA A 222 -25.10 16.92 -14.54
N GLN A 223 -25.64 15.84 -13.93
CA GLN A 223 -26.86 15.85 -13.14
C GLN A 223 -26.57 15.35 -11.72
N LEU A 224 -27.38 15.77 -10.76
CA LEU A 224 -27.20 15.37 -9.36
C LEU A 224 -27.30 13.85 -9.13
N ALA A 225 -27.99 13.13 -10.03
CA ALA A 225 -28.15 11.68 -9.96
C ALA A 225 -27.04 10.90 -10.69
N ASP A 226 -26.16 11.59 -11.41
CA ASP A 226 -25.04 10.94 -12.11
C ASP A 226 -24.06 10.36 -11.10
N LYS A 227 -23.31 9.35 -11.54
CA LYS A 227 -22.26 8.74 -10.71
C LYS A 227 -20.99 9.58 -10.70
N VAL A 228 -20.29 9.58 -9.59
CA VAL A 228 -19.02 10.31 -9.41
C VAL A 228 -17.99 9.90 -10.45
N ASP A 229 -17.92 8.63 -10.84
CA ASP A 229 -16.95 8.12 -11.82
C ASP A 229 -17.04 8.81 -13.20
N ALA A 230 -18.22 9.33 -13.57
CA ALA A 230 -18.43 10.05 -14.84
C ALA A 230 -17.91 11.51 -14.79
N HIS A 231 -17.71 12.07 -13.60
CA HIS A 231 -17.39 13.49 -13.38
C HIS A 231 -16.15 13.73 -12.51
N MET A 232 -15.46 12.66 -12.11
CA MET A 232 -14.21 12.79 -11.35
C MET A 232 -13.06 13.22 -12.26
N SER A 233 -12.16 14.00 -11.72
CA SER A 233 -10.88 14.36 -12.32
C SER A 233 -9.79 13.33 -12.00
N ALA A 234 -8.59 13.51 -12.55
CA ALA A 234 -7.44 12.69 -12.21
C ALA A 234 -7.17 12.70 -10.69
N ALA A 235 -6.55 11.63 -10.18
CA ALA A 235 -6.16 11.57 -8.78
C ALA A 235 -5.23 12.73 -8.41
N LEU A 236 -5.39 13.24 -7.18
CA LEU A 236 -4.50 14.26 -6.63
C LEU A 236 -3.05 13.74 -6.56
N PRO A 237 -2.04 14.61 -6.70
CA PRO A 237 -0.65 14.22 -6.46
C PRO A 237 -0.47 13.65 -5.08
N MET A 238 0.48 12.72 -4.93
CA MET A 238 0.78 12.04 -3.67
C MET A 238 2.17 12.47 -3.18
N VAL A 239 2.28 12.67 -1.86
CA VAL A 239 3.52 13.00 -1.17
C VAL A 239 3.62 12.12 0.09
N GLY A 240 4.78 11.55 0.35
CA GLY A 240 4.99 10.71 1.54
C GLY A 240 4.98 11.54 2.83
N ALA A 241 4.42 11.00 3.89
CA ALA A 241 4.36 11.64 5.20
C ALA A 241 5.78 11.96 5.74
N GLY A 242 6.75 11.12 5.44
CA GLY A 242 8.16 11.31 5.82
C GLY A 242 8.94 12.29 4.95
N GLU A 243 8.39 12.78 3.84
CA GLU A 243 9.09 13.74 2.98
C GLU A 243 9.18 15.13 3.63
N PRO A 244 10.22 15.93 3.26
CA PRO A 244 10.31 17.32 3.71
C PRO A 244 9.09 18.13 3.25
N VAL A 245 8.69 19.16 4.02
CA VAL A 245 7.59 20.07 3.64
C VAL A 245 7.78 20.68 2.24
N ALA A 246 9.03 20.85 1.79
CA ALA A 246 9.35 21.33 0.45
C ALA A 246 8.72 20.48 -0.67
N ALA A 247 8.61 19.16 -0.50
CA ALA A 247 7.97 18.27 -1.47
C ALA A 247 6.49 18.60 -1.65
N ALA A 248 5.78 18.86 -0.56
CA ALA A 248 4.39 19.29 -0.61
C ALA A 248 4.22 20.67 -1.25
N ILE A 249 5.14 21.62 -0.98
CA ILE A 249 5.14 22.95 -1.61
C ILE A 249 5.29 22.81 -3.11
N GLU A 250 6.21 21.97 -3.59
CA GLU A 250 6.42 21.73 -5.01
C GLU A 250 5.19 21.12 -5.67
N ALA A 251 4.62 20.07 -5.10
CA ALA A 251 3.42 19.41 -5.62
C ALA A 251 2.21 20.38 -5.70
N LEU A 252 2.07 21.26 -4.71
CA LEU A 252 1.01 22.28 -4.66
C LEU A 252 1.23 23.48 -5.61
N GLN A 253 2.34 23.55 -6.36
CA GLN A 253 2.47 24.53 -7.44
C GLN A 253 1.54 24.21 -8.62
N SER A 254 1.30 22.93 -8.88
CA SER A 254 0.48 22.43 -10.01
C SER A 254 -0.87 21.85 -9.60
N ALA A 255 -1.13 21.69 -8.30
CA ALA A 255 -2.37 21.14 -7.76
C ALA A 255 -2.91 22.00 -6.60
N ASP A 256 -4.21 21.88 -6.31
CA ASP A 256 -4.85 22.61 -5.22
C ASP A 256 -4.76 21.84 -3.89
N ALA A 257 -4.55 20.53 -3.94
CA ALA A 257 -4.30 19.67 -2.79
C ALA A 257 -3.38 18.51 -3.16
N VAL A 258 -2.84 17.85 -2.14
CA VAL A 258 -2.05 16.61 -2.26
C VAL A 258 -2.55 15.58 -1.26
N VAL A 259 -2.51 14.31 -1.64
CA VAL A 259 -2.75 13.19 -0.74
C VAL A 259 -1.45 12.86 -0.01
N VAL A 260 -1.50 12.85 1.30
CA VAL A 260 -0.38 12.40 2.13
C VAL A 260 -0.44 10.88 2.26
N VAL A 261 0.69 10.22 2.03
CA VAL A 261 0.80 8.75 2.05
C VAL A 261 1.76 8.33 3.15
N ASP A 262 1.34 7.36 3.96
CA ASP A 262 2.16 6.72 4.98
C ASP A 262 2.02 5.21 4.87
N ASP A 263 3.15 4.49 4.86
CA ASP A 263 3.21 3.02 4.68
C ASP A 263 2.34 2.50 3.51
N GLY A 264 2.34 3.21 2.37
CA GLY A 264 1.56 2.86 1.19
C GLY A 264 0.06 3.14 1.29
N LYS A 265 -0.39 3.82 2.33
CA LYS A 265 -1.80 4.13 2.60
C LYS A 265 -2.03 5.64 2.61
N PRO A 266 -3.08 6.16 1.98
CA PRO A 266 -3.45 7.57 2.13
C PRO A 266 -3.86 7.84 3.59
N SER A 267 -3.18 8.78 4.22
CA SER A 267 -3.37 9.18 5.63
C SER A 267 -4.11 10.50 5.78
N GLY A 268 -4.17 11.32 4.72
CA GLY A 268 -4.89 12.58 4.73
C GLY A 268 -4.70 13.39 3.46
N VAL A 269 -5.29 14.57 3.44
CA VAL A 269 -5.17 15.55 2.34
C VAL A 269 -4.70 16.87 2.94
N ILE A 270 -3.71 17.51 2.31
CA ILE A 270 -3.25 18.85 2.67
C ILE A 270 -3.37 19.80 1.49
N THR A 271 -3.59 21.08 1.80
CA THR A 271 -3.76 22.17 0.86
C THR A 271 -2.72 23.29 1.13
N ARG A 272 -2.66 24.28 0.24
CA ARG A 272 -1.84 25.50 0.49
C ARG A 272 -2.22 26.21 1.80
N GLN A 273 -3.50 26.19 2.17
CA GLN A 273 -3.96 26.80 3.42
C GLN A 273 -3.42 26.07 4.65
N ASP A 274 -3.38 24.73 4.61
CA ASP A 274 -2.80 23.94 5.70
C ASP A 274 -1.31 24.24 5.88
N LEU A 275 -0.55 24.35 4.75
CA LEU A 275 0.86 24.75 4.78
C LEU A 275 1.05 26.16 5.38
N LEU A 276 0.25 27.15 4.94
CA LEU A 276 0.33 28.49 5.48
C LEU A 276 0.02 28.51 6.98
N GLY A 277 -1.00 27.77 7.41
CA GLY A 277 -1.35 27.64 8.82
C GLY A 277 -0.25 26.98 9.65
N TYR A 278 0.45 25.99 9.08
CA TYR A 278 1.59 25.33 9.73
C TYR A 278 2.82 26.24 9.84
N LEU A 279 3.20 26.91 8.74
CA LEU A 279 4.37 27.77 8.67
C LEU A 279 4.23 29.09 9.46
N SER A 280 3.01 29.47 9.81
CA SER A 280 2.72 30.68 10.59
C SER A 280 2.77 30.46 12.13
N ARG A 281 3.01 29.24 12.57
CA ARG A 281 3.19 28.87 13.99
C ARG A 281 4.66 28.92 14.38
#